data_0b79b7958679a6f7a6a4e6fa3831c951
#
_entry.id   0b79b7958679a6f7a6a4e6fa3831c951
#
_cell.length_a   1.000
_cell.length_b   1.000
_cell.length_c   1.000
_cell.angle_alpha   90.00
_cell.angle_beta   90.00
_cell.angle_gamma   90.00
#
_symmetry.space_group_name_H-M   'P 1'
#
loop_
_entity.id
_entity.type
_entity.pdbx_description
1 polymer ?
#
loop_
_entity_poly.entity_id
_entity_poly.type
_entity_poly.pdbx_seq_one_letter_code
_entity_poly.pdbx_strand_id
1 'polypeptide(L)'
;MVFCLLACSSNDETVALSNLYPGSFNLEYPENEQACLDGSILNDLQSRVNLRWSSSKNSSKYQISIKNLNDNSNLMFESNSNSQEVILKHGEPYAWKVTAEVPESSSSLTSKEWRFYLAGLGEVNYAPFPPELISPRPSAKVNLNSNDQVLLNWSCTDPDSDIKGYKVYLDSTDGSNLIASFDETKNQVLIAVGATAETNYF
;
A
#
# COMPACT_ATOMS: atom_id res chain seq x y z
N MET A 1 4.26 -84.44 -22.64
CA MET A 1 4.58 -83.63 -21.47
C MET A 1 4.79 -82.24 -21.98
N VAL A 2 3.74 -81.37 -21.92
CA VAL A 2 3.76 -80.03 -22.46
C VAL A 2 3.94 -79.07 -21.27
N PHE A 3 5.03 -78.28 -21.27
CA PHE A 3 5.33 -77.28 -20.31
C PHE A 3 4.68 -75.94 -20.79
N CYS A 4 3.69 -75.49 -20.06
CA CYS A 4 3.08 -74.15 -20.28
C CYS A 4 3.86 -73.13 -19.41
N LEU A 5 4.65 -72.28 -20.06
CA LEU A 5 5.28 -71.14 -19.43
C LEU A 5 4.26 -70.02 -19.32
N LEU A 6 3.77 -69.72 -18.11
CA LEU A 6 3.02 -68.52 -17.79
C LEU A 6 4.02 -67.38 -17.69
N ALA A 7 3.99 -66.48 -18.68
CA ALA A 7 4.63 -65.18 -18.61
C ALA A 7 3.80 -64.28 -17.70
N CYS A 8 4.29 -63.97 -16.51
CA CYS A 8 3.74 -62.95 -15.65
C CYS A 8 4.13 -61.59 -16.23
N SER A 9 3.15 -60.83 -16.69
CA SER A 9 3.33 -59.46 -17.13
C SER A 9 3.49 -58.54 -15.91
N SER A 10 4.69 -57.99 -15.73
CA SER A 10 5.05 -57.11 -14.60
C SER A 10 4.83 -55.62 -14.90
N ASN A 11 3.73 -55.25 -15.62
CA ASN A 11 3.51 -53.85 -16.03
C ASN A 11 2.53 -53.06 -15.14
N ASP A 12 1.96 -53.64 -14.08
CA ASP A 12 0.87 -53.02 -13.35
C ASP A 12 1.33 -52.25 -12.08
N GLU A 13 2.48 -52.57 -11.50
CA GLU A 13 2.93 -51.95 -10.27
C GLU A 13 3.52 -50.52 -10.46
N THR A 14 4.14 -50.24 -11.61
CA THR A 14 4.77 -48.93 -11.87
C THR A 14 3.75 -47.84 -12.16
N VAL A 15 2.59 -48.18 -12.72
CA VAL A 15 1.51 -47.22 -12.99
C VAL A 15 0.77 -46.85 -11.69
N ALA A 16 0.59 -47.78 -10.78
CA ALA A 16 -0.03 -47.55 -9.49
C ALA A 16 0.80 -46.61 -8.59
N LEU A 17 2.13 -46.77 -8.60
CA LEU A 17 3.04 -45.93 -7.79
C LEU A 17 3.13 -44.47 -8.29
N SER A 18 3.06 -44.25 -9.60
CA SER A 18 3.13 -42.89 -10.20
C SER A 18 1.94 -42.03 -9.84
N ASN A 19 0.80 -42.60 -9.46
CA ASN A 19 -0.42 -41.88 -9.07
C ASN A 19 -0.45 -41.48 -7.57
N LEU A 20 0.55 -41.93 -6.78
CA LEU A 20 0.64 -41.63 -5.35
C LEU A 20 1.32 -40.30 -5.04
N TYR A 21 1.94 -39.67 -6.03
CA TYR A 21 2.71 -38.44 -5.85
C TYR A 21 2.17 -37.31 -6.73
N PRO A 22 2.14 -36.04 -6.22
CA PRO A 22 1.84 -34.91 -7.04
C PRO A 22 2.87 -34.70 -8.16
N GLY A 23 2.42 -34.33 -9.35
CA GLY A 23 3.30 -33.88 -10.42
C GLY A 23 3.86 -32.49 -10.16
N SER A 24 4.98 -32.15 -10.80
CA SER A 24 5.53 -30.80 -10.74
C SER A 24 4.54 -29.75 -11.25
N PHE A 25 4.53 -28.60 -10.62
CA PHE A 25 3.73 -27.44 -10.99
C PHE A 25 4.48 -26.15 -10.68
N ASN A 26 4.02 -25.03 -11.22
CA ASN A 26 4.64 -23.71 -11.02
C ASN A 26 3.60 -22.71 -10.54
N LEU A 27 4.04 -21.73 -9.75
CA LEU A 27 3.28 -20.51 -9.50
C LEU A 27 3.26 -19.68 -10.79
N GLU A 28 2.16 -18.93 -11.01
CA GLU A 28 1.97 -18.15 -12.23
C GLU A 28 1.69 -16.68 -11.96
N TYR A 29 0.89 -16.38 -10.91
CA TYR A 29 0.51 -15.01 -10.60
C TYR A 29 0.12 -14.87 -9.13
N PRO A 30 0.56 -13.80 -8.44
CA PRO A 30 1.49 -12.74 -8.89
C PRO A 30 2.87 -13.31 -9.25
N GLU A 31 3.61 -12.61 -10.14
CA GLU A 31 4.97 -13.00 -10.51
C GLU A 31 5.92 -12.87 -9.31
N ASN A 32 6.99 -13.67 -9.32
CA ASN A 32 7.98 -13.58 -8.25
C ASN A 32 8.68 -12.20 -8.26
N GLU A 33 8.79 -11.59 -7.08
CA GLU A 33 9.36 -10.26 -6.87
C GLU A 33 8.62 -9.14 -7.63
N GLN A 34 7.35 -9.36 -7.95
CA GLN A 34 6.52 -8.32 -8.56
C GLN A 34 6.38 -7.14 -7.59
N ALA A 35 7.02 -6.03 -7.96
CA ALA A 35 6.81 -4.75 -7.29
C ALA A 35 5.50 -4.12 -7.80
N CYS A 36 4.77 -3.44 -6.93
CA CYS A 36 3.56 -2.68 -7.28
C CYS A 36 2.49 -3.53 -7.98
N LEU A 37 2.10 -4.65 -7.36
CA LEU A 37 0.93 -5.41 -7.80
C LEU A 37 -0.34 -4.60 -7.51
N ASP A 38 -1.08 -4.26 -8.55
CA ASP A 38 -2.41 -3.65 -8.41
C ASP A 38 -3.44 -4.73 -8.11
N GLY A 39 -3.97 -4.72 -6.89
CA GLY A 39 -5.13 -5.53 -6.52
C GLY A 39 -6.45 -4.82 -6.85
N SER A 40 -7.56 -5.54 -6.86
CA SER A 40 -8.88 -4.91 -6.87
C SER A 40 -9.17 -4.29 -5.51
N ILE A 41 -9.22 -2.97 -5.44
CA ILE A 41 -9.47 -2.22 -4.20
C ILE A 41 -10.87 -2.57 -3.66
N LEU A 42 -10.94 -2.96 -2.39
CA LEU A 42 -12.19 -3.22 -1.67
C LEU A 42 -12.57 -2.08 -0.73
N ASN A 43 -11.59 -1.49 -0.08
CA ASN A 43 -11.72 -0.37 0.85
C ASN A 43 -10.34 0.28 1.06
N ASP A 44 -10.24 1.26 1.94
CA ASP A 44 -9.03 2.03 2.21
C ASP A 44 -7.85 1.21 2.79
N LEU A 45 -8.09 -0.03 3.18
CA LEU A 45 -7.08 -0.89 3.81
C LEU A 45 -6.80 -2.17 3.05
N GLN A 46 -7.72 -2.63 2.20
CA GLN A 46 -7.70 -3.97 1.65
C GLN A 46 -7.95 -4.01 0.15
N SER A 47 -7.23 -4.90 -0.50
CA SER A 47 -7.42 -5.24 -1.91
C SER A 47 -7.58 -6.75 -2.08
N ARG A 48 -8.25 -7.12 -3.15
CA ARG A 48 -8.44 -8.49 -3.60
C ARG A 48 -7.37 -8.86 -4.60
N VAL A 49 -6.75 -10.01 -4.41
CA VAL A 49 -5.73 -10.60 -5.29
C VAL A 49 -6.16 -12.00 -5.68
N ASN A 50 -6.03 -12.35 -6.95
CA ASN A 50 -6.29 -13.71 -7.42
C ASN A 50 -4.97 -14.43 -7.66
N LEU A 51 -4.59 -15.32 -6.74
CA LEU A 51 -3.40 -16.17 -6.86
C LEU A 51 -3.65 -17.26 -7.89
N ARG A 52 -2.66 -17.58 -8.74
CA ARG A 52 -2.76 -18.60 -9.77
C ARG A 52 -1.50 -19.47 -9.86
N TRP A 53 -1.71 -20.72 -10.18
CA TRP A 53 -0.64 -21.71 -10.40
C TRP A 53 -1.07 -22.75 -11.44
N SER A 54 -0.12 -23.43 -12.04
CA SER A 54 -0.43 -24.51 -12.97
C SER A 54 -0.93 -25.75 -12.23
N SER A 55 -1.71 -26.60 -12.91
CA SER A 55 -2.20 -27.84 -12.31
C SER A 55 -1.06 -28.81 -12.02
N SER A 56 -1.14 -29.47 -10.87
CA SER A 56 -0.29 -30.59 -10.52
C SER A 56 -0.96 -31.89 -10.94
N LYS A 57 -0.27 -32.74 -11.70
CA LYS A 57 -0.77 -34.07 -12.05
C LYS A 57 -1.06 -34.86 -10.77
N ASN A 58 -2.13 -35.63 -10.75
CA ASN A 58 -2.62 -36.43 -9.63
C ASN A 58 -3.10 -35.63 -8.39
N SER A 59 -3.13 -34.31 -8.44
CA SER A 59 -3.60 -33.47 -7.35
C SER A 59 -4.91 -32.79 -7.71
N SER A 60 -5.82 -32.76 -6.78
CA SER A 60 -7.09 -32.02 -6.89
C SER A 60 -7.36 -31.13 -5.69
N LYS A 61 -6.43 -31.12 -4.73
CA LYS A 61 -6.48 -30.26 -3.54
C LYS A 61 -5.17 -29.52 -3.38
N TYR A 62 -5.28 -28.23 -3.08
CA TYR A 62 -4.14 -27.33 -2.87
C TYR A 62 -4.30 -26.58 -1.58
N GLN A 63 -3.22 -26.47 -0.82
CA GLN A 63 -3.13 -25.62 0.36
C GLN A 63 -2.26 -24.41 0.00
N ILE A 64 -2.78 -23.20 0.21
CA ILE A 64 -2.12 -21.94 -0.10
C ILE A 64 -1.70 -21.30 1.21
N SER A 65 -0.42 -21.00 1.37
CA SER A 65 0.15 -20.29 2.50
C SER A 65 0.61 -18.90 2.05
N ILE A 66 0.14 -17.87 2.74
CA ILE A 66 0.50 -16.46 2.48
C ILE A 66 1.03 -15.87 3.78
N LYS A 67 2.21 -15.29 3.73
CA LYS A 67 2.85 -14.63 4.85
C LYS A 67 3.00 -13.13 4.55
N ASN A 68 2.50 -12.29 5.44
CA ASN A 68 2.85 -10.88 5.45
C ASN A 68 4.30 -10.74 5.99
N LEU A 69 5.16 -10.04 5.26
CA LEU A 69 6.57 -9.93 5.63
C LEU A 69 6.86 -8.78 6.60
N ASN A 70 5.90 -7.88 6.85
CA ASN A 70 6.05 -6.81 7.84
C ASN A 70 5.73 -7.30 9.25
N ASP A 71 4.58 -7.95 9.44
CA ASP A 71 4.11 -8.38 10.77
C ASP A 71 4.27 -9.89 11.02
N ASN A 72 4.74 -10.65 10.02
CA ASN A 72 4.89 -12.12 10.04
C ASN A 72 3.59 -12.90 10.22
N SER A 73 2.43 -12.29 10.06
CA SER A 73 1.16 -12.99 10.07
C SER A 73 1.04 -13.98 8.91
N ASN A 74 0.36 -15.10 9.14
CA ASN A 74 0.15 -16.14 8.13
C ASN A 74 -1.35 -16.36 7.90
N LEU A 75 -1.70 -16.47 6.62
CA LEU A 75 -3.03 -16.87 6.16
C LEU A 75 -2.91 -18.21 5.42
N MET A 76 -3.88 -19.08 5.65
CA MET A 76 -3.96 -20.40 5.02
C MET A 76 -5.31 -20.55 4.33
N PHE A 77 -5.29 -21.03 3.09
CA PHE A 77 -6.48 -21.30 2.29
C PHE A 77 -6.40 -22.71 1.69
N GLU A 78 -7.54 -23.27 1.37
CA GLU A 78 -7.65 -24.51 0.60
C GLU A 78 -8.41 -24.24 -0.70
N SER A 79 -7.98 -24.86 -1.80
CA SER A 79 -8.62 -24.75 -3.10
C SER A 79 -8.61 -26.09 -3.83
N ASN A 80 -9.70 -26.37 -4.53
CA ASN A 80 -9.79 -27.51 -5.45
C ASN A 80 -9.60 -27.08 -6.92
N SER A 81 -9.16 -25.84 -7.13
CA SER A 81 -8.85 -25.28 -8.44
C SER A 81 -7.42 -24.74 -8.46
N ASN A 82 -6.96 -24.30 -9.62
CA ASN A 82 -5.63 -23.71 -9.81
C ASN A 82 -5.56 -22.21 -9.49
N SER A 83 -6.52 -21.72 -8.74
CA SER A 83 -6.57 -20.31 -8.32
C SER A 83 -7.22 -20.17 -6.97
N GLN A 84 -6.87 -19.08 -6.27
CA GLN A 84 -7.47 -18.68 -5.01
C GLN A 84 -7.54 -17.17 -4.95
N GLU A 85 -8.76 -16.66 -4.78
CA GLU A 85 -8.97 -15.26 -4.46
C GLU A 85 -8.75 -15.03 -2.98
N VAL A 86 -7.96 -14.00 -2.65
CA VAL A 86 -7.60 -13.65 -1.28
C VAL A 86 -7.77 -12.16 -1.06
N ILE A 87 -8.16 -11.79 0.16
CA ILE A 87 -8.24 -10.39 0.58
C ILE A 87 -7.04 -10.11 1.47
N LEU A 88 -6.23 -9.14 1.05
CA LEU A 88 -4.98 -8.77 1.72
C LEU A 88 -4.97 -7.27 2.01
N LYS A 89 -4.23 -6.89 3.04
CA LYS A 89 -3.95 -5.48 3.32
C LYS A 89 -3.03 -4.94 2.24
N HIS A 90 -3.42 -3.87 1.57
CA HIS A 90 -2.55 -3.24 0.56
C HIS A 90 -1.45 -2.37 1.22
N GLY A 91 -0.45 -1.97 0.44
CA GLY A 91 0.73 -1.29 0.96
C GLY A 91 1.70 -2.22 1.71
N GLU A 92 1.63 -3.54 1.50
CA GLU A 92 2.36 -4.54 2.27
C GLU A 92 3.08 -5.55 1.36
N PRO A 93 4.25 -6.06 1.78
CA PRO A 93 4.95 -7.14 1.10
C PRO A 93 4.46 -8.51 1.58
N TYR A 94 4.30 -9.44 0.65
CA TYR A 94 3.84 -10.80 0.92
C TYR A 94 4.79 -11.84 0.33
N ALA A 95 4.91 -12.99 1.02
CA ALA A 95 5.46 -14.22 0.48
C ALA A 95 4.34 -15.27 0.40
N TRP A 96 4.34 -16.09 -0.64
CA TRP A 96 3.33 -17.13 -0.81
C TRP A 96 3.88 -18.38 -1.46
N LYS A 97 3.25 -19.50 -1.16
CA LYS A 97 3.53 -20.81 -1.73
C LYS A 97 2.29 -21.67 -1.74
N VAL A 98 2.30 -22.69 -2.57
CA VAL A 98 1.22 -23.66 -2.73
C VAL A 98 1.76 -25.06 -2.47
N THR A 99 1.00 -25.85 -1.74
CA THR A 99 1.24 -27.27 -1.55
C THR A 99 0.13 -28.05 -2.26
N ALA A 100 0.50 -28.87 -3.23
CA ALA A 100 -0.39 -29.78 -3.94
C ALA A 100 -0.48 -31.10 -3.16
N GLU A 101 -1.69 -31.62 -2.96
CA GLU A 101 -1.97 -32.84 -2.21
C GLU A 101 -2.66 -33.86 -3.12
N VAL A 102 -2.28 -35.12 -2.98
CA VAL A 102 -2.97 -36.23 -3.63
C VAL A 102 -4.08 -36.71 -2.71
N PRO A 103 -5.35 -36.74 -3.17
CA PRO A 103 -6.43 -37.35 -2.41
C PRO A 103 -6.08 -38.78 -2.01
N GLU A 104 -6.45 -39.19 -0.80
CA GLU A 104 -6.25 -40.52 -0.27
C GLU A 104 -4.77 -40.96 -0.09
N SER A 105 -3.84 -40.02 -0.24
CA SER A 105 -2.40 -40.23 -0.01
C SER A 105 -1.88 -39.18 0.97
N SER A 106 -0.84 -39.54 1.73
CA SER A 106 -0.11 -38.59 2.57
C SER A 106 0.95 -37.81 1.78
N SER A 107 1.00 -37.98 0.46
CA SER A 107 2.01 -37.37 -0.39
C SER A 107 1.61 -35.93 -0.77
N SER A 108 2.54 -35.01 -0.65
CA SER A 108 2.38 -33.63 -1.04
C SER A 108 3.63 -33.09 -1.74
N LEU A 109 3.47 -32.04 -2.53
CA LEU A 109 4.55 -31.31 -3.17
C LEU A 109 4.32 -29.82 -2.97
N THR A 110 5.32 -29.14 -2.42
CA THR A 110 5.26 -27.69 -2.19
C THR A 110 6.06 -26.94 -3.27
N SER A 111 5.51 -25.87 -3.78
CA SER A 111 6.16 -24.97 -4.73
C SER A 111 7.34 -24.24 -4.09
N LYS A 112 8.14 -23.56 -4.91
CA LYS A 112 9.01 -22.48 -4.42
C LYS A 112 8.16 -21.38 -3.78
N GLU A 113 8.72 -20.64 -2.83
CA GLU A 113 8.12 -19.45 -2.28
C GLU A 113 8.36 -18.26 -3.23
N TRP A 114 7.28 -17.56 -3.58
CA TRP A 114 7.32 -16.32 -4.36
C TRP A 114 6.92 -15.14 -3.50
N ARG A 115 7.34 -13.95 -3.91
CA ARG A 115 7.10 -12.70 -3.19
C ARG A 115 6.51 -11.66 -4.12
N PHE A 116 5.69 -10.78 -3.56
CA PHE A 116 5.17 -9.60 -4.25
C PHE A 116 4.90 -8.48 -3.25
N TYR A 117 4.83 -7.25 -3.75
CA TYR A 117 4.38 -6.09 -2.99
C TYR A 117 3.01 -5.68 -3.50
N LEU A 118 1.98 -5.75 -2.65
CA LEU A 118 0.63 -5.30 -2.99
C LEU A 118 0.58 -3.79 -2.83
N ALA A 119 0.41 -3.07 -3.96
CA ALA A 119 0.38 -1.61 -3.97
C ALA A 119 -0.74 -1.08 -3.05
N GLY A 120 -0.43 0.00 -2.35
CA GLY A 120 -1.42 0.77 -1.60
C GLY A 120 -2.18 1.75 -2.48
N LEU A 121 -3.18 2.40 -1.91
CA LEU A 121 -3.76 3.59 -2.53
C LEU A 121 -2.66 4.64 -2.64
N GLY A 122 -2.48 5.22 -3.80
CA GLY A 122 -1.61 6.37 -3.95
C GLY A 122 -2.14 7.50 -3.06
N GLU A 123 -1.29 8.05 -2.21
CA GLU A 123 -1.65 9.28 -1.51
C GLU A 123 -1.74 10.40 -2.54
N VAL A 124 -2.93 10.94 -2.71
CA VAL A 124 -3.14 12.14 -3.51
C VAL A 124 -3.01 13.32 -2.55
N ASN A 125 -1.87 13.99 -2.59
CA ASN A 125 -1.62 15.22 -1.84
C ASN A 125 -1.97 16.41 -2.73
N TYR A 126 -2.90 17.24 -2.29
CA TYR A 126 -3.28 18.48 -2.96
C TYR A 126 -2.53 19.66 -2.32
N ALA A 127 -2.14 20.60 -3.14
CA ALA A 127 -1.59 21.85 -2.59
C ALA A 127 -2.69 22.64 -1.88
N PRO A 128 -2.39 23.27 -0.73
CA PRO A 128 -3.32 24.15 -0.07
C PRO A 128 -3.77 25.30 -1.00
N PHE A 129 -5.00 25.76 -0.82
CA PHE A 129 -5.42 27.00 -1.47
C PHE A 129 -4.55 28.17 -0.96
N PRO A 130 -4.33 29.21 -1.78
CA PRO A 130 -3.61 30.38 -1.31
C PRO A 130 -4.23 30.95 -0.02
N PRO A 131 -3.43 31.25 1.02
CA PRO A 131 -3.95 31.83 2.23
C PRO A 131 -4.54 33.21 1.97
N GLU A 132 -5.67 33.49 2.58
CA GLU A 132 -6.35 34.79 2.52
C GLU A 132 -6.07 35.58 3.79
N LEU A 133 -5.55 36.82 3.66
CA LEU A 133 -5.40 37.75 4.77
C LEU A 133 -6.76 38.37 5.09
N ILE A 134 -7.34 38.00 6.23
CA ILE A 134 -8.64 38.47 6.68
C ILE A 134 -8.51 39.88 7.28
N SER A 135 -7.46 40.11 8.09
CA SER A 135 -7.18 41.36 8.74
C SER A 135 -5.68 41.56 8.97
N PRO A 136 -5.14 42.74 8.66
CA PRO A 136 -5.78 43.81 7.90
C PRO A 136 -6.04 43.36 6.46
N ARG A 137 -7.06 43.91 5.83
CA ARG A 137 -7.27 43.64 4.39
C ARG A 137 -6.14 44.25 3.55
N PRO A 138 -5.81 43.70 2.41
CA PRO A 138 -4.83 44.30 1.51
C PRO A 138 -5.15 45.79 1.25
N SER A 139 -4.13 46.61 1.28
CA SER A 139 -4.24 48.09 1.13
C SER A 139 -5.01 48.84 2.24
N ALA A 140 -5.34 48.19 3.35
CA ALA A 140 -5.99 48.85 4.46
C ALA A 140 -5.01 49.82 5.20
N LYS A 141 -5.50 50.94 5.61
CA LYS A 141 -4.79 51.78 6.58
C LYS A 141 -5.02 51.25 7.99
N VAL A 142 -3.94 50.97 8.68
CA VAL A 142 -3.99 50.31 10.01
C VAL A 142 -3.41 51.28 11.05
N ASN A 143 -4.11 51.39 12.16
CA ASN A 143 -3.56 52.04 13.35
C ASN A 143 -2.88 50.99 14.21
N LEU A 144 -1.61 51.21 14.56
CA LEU A 144 -0.89 50.32 15.47
C LEU A 144 -1.44 50.47 16.90
N ASN A 145 -1.29 49.42 17.68
CA ASN A 145 -1.59 49.44 19.09
C ASN A 145 -0.51 50.24 19.88
N SER A 146 -0.67 50.37 21.19
CA SER A 146 0.27 51.09 22.06
C SER A 146 1.70 50.53 22.09
N ASN A 147 1.92 49.36 21.54
CA ASN A 147 3.21 48.67 21.45
C ASN A 147 3.73 48.61 20.01
N ASP A 148 3.24 49.46 19.13
CA ASP A 148 3.58 49.48 17.69
C ASP A 148 3.34 48.15 16.98
N GLN A 149 2.25 47.45 17.34
CA GLN A 149 1.91 46.14 16.78
C GLN A 149 0.63 46.18 15.98
N VAL A 150 0.54 45.29 14.99
CA VAL A 150 -0.65 44.98 14.21
C VAL A 150 -1.04 43.52 14.38
N LEU A 151 -2.35 43.27 14.49
CA LEU A 151 -2.87 41.90 14.47
C LEU A 151 -3.08 41.44 13.03
N LEU A 152 -2.32 40.44 12.61
CA LEU A 152 -2.57 39.73 11.36
C LEU A 152 -3.48 38.53 11.66
N ASN A 153 -4.48 38.34 10.80
CA ASN A 153 -5.40 37.19 10.85
C ASN A 153 -5.62 36.69 9.43
N TRP A 154 -5.46 35.38 9.22
CA TRP A 154 -5.59 34.73 7.92
C TRP A 154 -6.45 33.49 7.98
N SER A 155 -6.89 33.01 6.82
CA SER A 155 -7.46 31.67 6.63
C SER A 155 -6.79 31.00 5.48
N CYS A 156 -6.72 29.66 5.58
CA CYS A 156 -6.27 28.79 4.52
C CYS A 156 -7.10 27.51 4.59
N THR A 157 -7.43 26.94 3.44
CA THR A 157 -8.10 25.64 3.34
C THR A 157 -7.29 24.71 2.47
N ASP A 158 -7.38 23.44 2.78
CA ASP A 158 -6.69 22.38 2.10
C ASP A 158 -7.65 21.19 1.89
N PRO A 159 -7.75 20.63 0.66
CA PRO A 159 -8.68 19.55 0.37
C PRO A 159 -8.44 18.28 1.19
N ASP A 160 -7.19 17.96 1.51
CA ASP A 160 -6.78 16.79 2.29
C ASP A 160 -6.40 17.12 3.73
N SER A 161 -6.48 18.41 4.12
CA SER A 161 -6.33 18.89 5.51
C SER A 161 -4.98 18.55 6.13
N ASP A 162 -3.91 18.61 5.33
CA ASP A 162 -2.57 18.23 5.75
C ASP A 162 -1.59 19.41 5.84
N ILE A 163 -2.08 20.64 5.96
CA ILE A 163 -1.27 21.84 6.19
C ILE A 163 -0.32 21.58 7.37
N LYS A 164 0.98 21.81 7.16
CA LYS A 164 2.01 21.63 8.20
C LYS A 164 2.32 22.88 9.00
N GLY A 165 1.90 24.05 8.50
CA GLY A 165 2.14 25.33 9.15
C GLY A 165 2.16 26.50 8.21
N TYR A 166 2.43 27.68 8.77
CA TYR A 166 2.41 28.97 8.07
C TYR A 166 3.72 29.71 8.24
N LYS A 167 4.10 30.42 7.21
CA LYS A 167 5.22 31.38 7.24
C LYS A 167 4.68 32.77 6.96
N VAL A 168 5.05 33.73 7.80
CA VAL A 168 4.65 35.13 7.66
C VAL A 168 5.87 35.93 7.24
N TYR A 169 5.71 36.63 6.16
CA TYR A 169 6.71 37.51 5.59
C TYR A 169 6.20 38.96 5.70
N LEU A 170 7.07 39.88 6.04
CA LEU A 170 6.72 41.31 6.13
C LEU A 170 7.96 42.18 5.96
N ASP A 171 7.91 43.09 5.05
CA ASP A 171 8.86 44.19 4.91
C ASP A 171 8.24 45.36 4.12
N SER A 172 8.98 46.41 3.93
CA SER A 172 8.54 47.59 3.18
C SER A 172 8.95 47.60 1.71
N THR A 173 9.49 46.50 1.19
CA THR A 173 10.08 46.42 -0.15
C THR A 173 9.29 45.49 -1.07
N ASP A 174 9.28 44.19 -0.77
CA ASP A 174 8.69 43.16 -1.62
C ASP A 174 8.02 42.01 -0.87
N GLY A 175 7.99 42.05 0.46
CA GLY A 175 7.39 40.98 1.28
C GLY A 175 8.23 39.72 1.34
N SER A 176 9.55 39.80 1.11
CA SER A 176 10.42 38.61 1.12
C SER A 176 11.04 38.30 2.48
N ASN A 177 10.96 39.19 3.47
CA ASN A 177 11.57 39.03 4.76
C ASN A 177 10.70 38.17 5.68
N LEU A 178 11.16 36.95 5.95
CA LEU A 178 10.49 36.02 6.88
C LEU A 178 10.61 36.52 8.32
N ILE A 179 9.47 36.79 8.95
CA ILE A 179 9.41 37.31 10.32
C ILE A 179 8.94 36.27 11.34
N ALA A 180 8.18 35.25 10.91
CA ALA A 180 7.69 34.21 11.80
C ALA A 180 7.30 32.93 11.04
N SER A 181 7.37 31.80 11.75
CA SER A 181 6.84 30.51 11.32
C SER A 181 5.95 29.94 12.42
N PHE A 182 4.84 29.34 12.05
CA PHE A 182 3.83 28.79 12.96
C PHE A 182 3.41 27.40 12.51
N ASP A 183 2.87 26.62 13.44
CA ASP A 183 2.20 25.37 13.17
C ASP A 183 0.83 25.57 12.50
N GLU A 184 0.18 24.49 12.11
CA GLU A 184 -1.12 24.47 11.44
C GLU A 184 -2.27 25.04 12.27
N THR A 185 -2.11 25.15 13.59
CA THR A 185 -3.16 25.61 14.50
C THR A 185 -3.26 27.13 14.58
N LYS A 186 -2.25 27.84 14.08
CA LYS A 186 -2.18 29.31 14.14
C LYS A 186 -2.84 29.96 12.94
N ASN A 187 -3.75 30.87 13.17
CA ASN A 187 -4.42 31.69 12.16
C ASN A 187 -4.34 33.20 12.46
N GLN A 188 -3.60 33.59 13.49
CA GLN A 188 -3.39 35.00 13.83
C GLN A 188 -2.10 35.20 14.61
N VAL A 189 -1.56 36.41 14.50
CA VAL A 189 -0.36 36.85 15.24
C VAL A 189 -0.32 38.36 15.40
N LEU A 190 0.18 38.83 16.56
CA LEU A 190 0.57 40.23 16.76
C LEU A 190 2.01 40.42 16.30
N ILE A 191 2.23 41.33 15.37
CA ILE A 191 3.53 41.62 14.77
C ILE A 191 3.91 43.08 15.07
N ALA A 192 5.11 43.27 15.62
CA ALA A 192 5.68 44.61 15.73
C ALA A 192 6.11 45.11 14.35
N VAL A 193 5.62 46.26 13.98
CA VAL A 193 6.02 46.98 12.75
C VAL A 193 6.77 48.22 13.18
N GLY A 194 7.97 48.43 12.66
CA GLY A 194 8.71 49.65 12.95
C GLY A 194 7.88 50.87 12.58
N ALA A 195 7.57 51.69 13.57
CA ALA A 195 6.71 52.85 13.37
C ALA A 195 7.42 53.96 12.58
N THR A 196 7.23 53.95 11.27
CA THR A 196 7.38 55.15 10.45
C THR A 196 6.02 55.50 9.89
N ALA A 197 5.56 56.72 10.14
CA ALA A 197 4.28 57.18 9.65
C ALA A 197 4.22 56.99 8.12
N GLU A 198 3.10 56.43 7.61
CA GLU A 198 2.81 56.20 6.18
C GLU A 198 3.76 55.25 5.41
N THR A 199 4.22 54.18 6.03
CA THR A 199 4.98 53.14 5.34
C THR A 199 4.03 52.08 4.80
N ASN A 200 4.20 51.65 3.52
CA ASN A 200 3.55 50.48 2.96
C ASN A 200 4.34 49.25 3.35
N TYR A 201 3.67 48.18 3.78
CA TYR A 201 4.25 46.87 4.06
C TYR A 201 3.65 45.83 3.09
N PHE A 202 4.47 44.86 2.69
CA PHE A 202 4.17 43.78 1.78
C PHE A 202 4.36 42.42 2.46
#